data_83d56390fbbd28f8edede0ea857dc677
#
_entry.id   83d56390fbbd28f8edede0ea857dc677
#
_cell.length_a   1.000
_cell.length_b   1.000
_cell.length_c   1.000
_cell.angle_alpha   90.00
_cell.angle_beta   90.00
_cell.angle_gamma   90.00
#
_symmetry.space_group_name_H-M   'P 1'
#
loop_
_entity.id
_entity.type
_entity.pdbx_description
1 polymer ?
#
loop_
_entity_poly.entity_id
_entity_poly.type
_entity_poly.pdbx_seq_one_letter_code
_entity_poly.pdbx_strand_id
1 'polypeptide(L)'
;DDYIRLKKIQEKRLHKLMKKAYQIPFYRERFDRAGVKPEDIRTAEDLVKLPPLTKDELRAWMNEEAEKPKYKDWFHDTTSGSSGKPLMLLYSPKEKAFMMADWFRVMCMAGYNPFRGKTMSRKSAHSTSAGADTFLQKFGILRRGFLNQYAPEEDMIKQVNEYKPDFLYMNKTELMRLCLYCKENHSDIWQPKFFCASGEMTDPAARKLFKEILGDGIIDAYGSAETGSCMLKLFDSPEHIIHYDAYAINIYDENDRLADAGSVVITPLFKTDIPLINYKIGDKAISE
;
A
#
# COMPACT_ATOMS: atom_id res chain seq x y z
N ASP A 1 20.45 11.92 11.70
CA ASP A 1 19.55 12.24 12.83
C ASP A 1 18.08 11.87 12.60
N ASP A 2 17.53 12.04 11.39
CA ASP A 2 16.14 11.68 11.11
C ASP A 2 15.90 10.16 11.17
N TYR A 3 16.82 9.34 10.70
CA TYR A 3 16.72 7.89 10.79
C TYR A 3 16.61 7.40 12.24
N ILE A 4 17.47 7.89 13.13
CA ILE A 4 17.43 7.54 14.55
C ILE A 4 16.10 7.94 15.19
N ARG A 5 15.58 9.11 14.82
CA ARG A 5 14.26 9.57 15.29
C ARG A 5 13.12 8.66 14.79
N LEU A 6 13.14 8.26 13.53
CA LEU A 6 12.16 7.36 12.94
C LEU A 6 12.20 5.98 13.58
N LYS A 7 13.40 5.43 13.84
CA LYS A 7 13.57 4.16 14.56
C LYS A 7 12.98 4.21 15.98
N LYS A 8 13.21 5.26 16.73
CA LYS A 8 12.60 5.44 18.06
C LYS A 8 11.06 5.50 18.00
N ILE A 9 10.50 6.11 16.95
CA ILE A 9 9.04 6.12 16.73
C ILE A 9 8.55 4.72 16.40
N GLN A 10 9.27 3.97 15.55
CA GLN A 10 9.00 2.59 15.19
C GLN A 10 8.93 1.70 16.44
N GLU A 11 9.98 1.71 17.26
CA GLU A 11 10.07 0.91 18.49
C GLU A 11 8.90 1.21 19.47
N LYS A 12 8.60 2.49 19.67
CA LYS A 12 7.47 2.90 20.52
C LYS A 12 6.12 2.39 20.00
N ARG A 13 5.90 2.47 18.67
CA ARG A 13 4.67 1.98 18.04
C ARG A 13 4.60 0.47 18.07
N LEU A 14 5.73 -0.21 17.80
CA LEU A 14 5.86 -1.66 17.86
C LEU A 14 5.50 -2.19 19.25
N HIS A 15 6.11 -1.64 20.29
CA HIS A 15 5.81 -2.04 21.67
C HIS A 15 4.31 -1.88 22.01
N LYS A 16 3.69 -0.78 21.59
CA LYS A 16 2.25 -0.57 21.77
C LYS A 16 1.42 -1.62 21.01
N LEU A 17 1.84 -1.94 19.79
CA LEU A 17 1.19 -2.95 18.95
C LEU A 17 1.26 -4.33 19.60
N MET A 18 2.44 -4.76 20.09
CA MET A 18 2.63 -6.05 20.75
C MET A 18 1.71 -6.21 21.97
N LYS A 19 1.64 -5.19 22.83
CA LYS A 19 0.74 -5.20 24.00
C LYS A 19 -0.73 -5.34 23.62
N LYS A 20 -1.16 -4.66 22.56
CA LYS A 20 -2.55 -4.76 22.08
C LYS A 20 -2.82 -6.12 21.44
N ALA A 21 -1.90 -6.60 20.61
CA ALA A 21 -2.04 -7.90 19.95
C ALA A 21 -2.17 -9.03 20.94
N TYR A 22 -1.41 -9.02 22.03
CA TYR A 22 -1.50 -10.05 23.09
C TYR A 22 -2.87 -10.12 23.76
N GLN A 23 -3.71 -9.08 23.65
CA GLN A 23 -5.09 -9.10 24.14
C GLN A 23 -6.05 -9.84 23.18
N ILE A 24 -5.62 -10.07 21.94
CA ILE A 24 -6.40 -10.77 20.91
C ILE A 24 -6.11 -12.28 21.02
N PRO A 25 -7.12 -13.15 21.18
CA PRO A 25 -6.91 -14.58 21.36
C PRO A 25 -6.00 -15.23 20.32
N PHE A 26 -6.20 -14.90 19.04
CA PHE A 26 -5.38 -15.38 17.93
C PHE A 26 -3.88 -15.09 18.13
N TYR A 27 -3.53 -13.88 18.53
CA TYR A 27 -2.12 -13.51 18.77
C TYR A 27 -1.61 -14.03 20.10
N ARG A 28 -2.43 -14.02 21.15
CA ARG A 28 -2.02 -14.58 22.45
C ARG A 28 -1.55 -16.02 22.30
N GLU A 29 -2.30 -16.85 21.58
CA GLU A 29 -1.92 -18.24 21.32
C GLU A 29 -0.57 -18.33 20.58
N ARG A 30 -0.31 -17.46 19.59
CA ARG A 30 0.95 -17.41 18.85
C ARG A 30 2.13 -17.00 19.74
N PHE A 31 1.94 -16.02 20.60
CA PHE A 31 2.94 -15.60 21.59
C PHE A 31 3.25 -16.71 22.59
N ASP A 32 2.22 -17.31 23.18
CA ASP A 32 2.35 -18.35 24.18
C ASP A 32 3.01 -19.61 23.59
N ARG A 33 2.64 -20.01 22.37
CA ARG A 33 3.27 -21.13 21.65
C ARG A 33 4.74 -20.89 21.35
N ALA A 34 5.11 -19.64 21.04
CA ALA A 34 6.51 -19.27 20.82
C ALA A 34 7.31 -19.06 22.11
N GLY A 35 6.66 -19.06 23.28
CA GLY A 35 7.29 -18.75 24.57
C GLY A 35 7.79 -17.31 24.68
N VAL A 36 7.17 -16.37 23.91
CA VAL A 36 7.57 -14.97 23.81
C VAL A 36 6.54 -14.09 24.48
N LYS A 37 6.98 -13.03 25.16
CA LYS A 37 6.11 -12.03 25.76
C LYS A 37 6.16 -10.73 24.93
N PRO A 38 5.13 -9.88 25.00
CA PRO A 38 5.15 -8.57 24.32
C PRO A 38 6.39 -7.71 24.61
N GLU A 39 6.95 -7.84 25.81
CA GLU A 39 8.12 -7.09 26.28
C GLU A 39 9.44 -7.57 25.65
N ASP A 40 9.45 -8.77 25.08
CA ASP A 40 10.61 -9.37 24.42
C ASP A 40 10.80 -8.84 22.99
N ILE A 41 9.77 -8.19 22.44
CA ILE A 41 9.75 -7.57 21.10
C ILE A 41 9.91 -6.06 21.27
N ARG A 42 11.14 -5.57 21.13
CA ARG A 42 11.49 -4.15 21.30
C ARG A 42 11.82 -3.48 19.99
N THR A 43 12.45 -4.17 19.07
CA THR A 43 12.87 -3.69 17.76
C THR A 43 12.21 -4.50 16.63
N ALA A 44 12.32 -4.04 15.39
CA ALA A 44 11.81 -4.76 14.24
C ALA A 44 12.48 -6.14 14.08
N GLU A 45 13.76 -6.22 14.40
CA GLU A 45 14.55 -7.44 14.32
C GLU A 45 14.08 -8.51 15.32
N ASP A 46 13.57 -8.09 16.49
CA ASP A 46 13.02 -9.00 17.51
C ASP A 46 11.79 -9.76 17.03
N LEU A 47 11.11 -9.29 15.97
CA LEU A 47 9.95 -9.97 15.41
C LEU A 47 10.27 -11.40 14.93
N VAL A 48 11.54 -11.71 14.63
CA VAL A 48 11.97 -13.07 14.29
C VAL A 48 11.70 -14.10 15.40
N LYS A 49 11.50 -13.64 16.63
CA LYS A 49 11.12 -14.50 17.79
C LYS A 49 9.68 -15.06 17.66
N LEU A 50 8.86 -14.43 16.84
CA LEU A 50 7.50 -14.92 16.55
C LEU A 50 7.49 -15.60 15.18
N PRO A 51 6.83 -16.77 15.05
CA PRO A 51 6.64 -17.40 13.76
C PRO A 51 5.98 -16.43 12.77
N PRO A 52 6.42 -16.38 11.49
CA PRO A 52 5.76 -15.56 10.49
C PRO A 52 4.29 -15.92 10.33
N LEU A 53 3.45 -14.91 10.07
CA LEU A 53 2.05 -15.10 9.74
C LEU A 53 1.93 -15.38 8.23
N THR A 54 1.39 -16.51 7.89
CA THR A 54 1.15 -16.90 6.49
C THR A 54 -0.17 -16.35 5.98
N LYS A 55 -0.31 -16.29 4.64
CA LYS A 55 -1.54 -15.83 3.99
C LYS A 55 -2.74 -16.76 4.29
N ASP A 56 -2.51 -18.05 4.47
CA ASP A 56 -3.56 -19.01 4.77
C ASP A 56 -4.06 -18.90 6.23
N GLU A 57 -3.14 -18.72 7.19
CA GLU A 57 -3.50 -18.43 8.58
C GLU A 57 -4.27 -17.10 8.69
N LEU A 58 -3.80 -16.06 7.99
CA LEU A 58 -4.49 -14.78 7.97
C LEU A 58 -5.90 -14.92 7.38
N ARG A 59 -6.05 -15.68 6.30
CA ARG A 59 -7.35 -15.93 5.66
C ARG A 59 -8.32 -16.62 6.60
N ALA A 60 -7.87 -17.67 7.26
CA ALA A 60 -8.70 -18.41 8.21
C ALA A 60 -9.18 -17.50 9.35
N TRP A 61 -8.26 -16.72 9.93
CA TRP A 61 -8.59 -15.78 11.00
C TRP A 61 -9.50 -14.66 10.53
N MET A 62 -9.23 -14.01 9.38
CA MET A 62 -10.04 -12.90 8.87
C MET A 62 -11.45 -13.33 8.50
N ASN A 63 -11.64 -14.52 7.93
CA ASN A 63 -12.97 -15.01 7.60
C ASN A 63 -13.81 -15.21 8.88
N GLU A 64 -13.20 -15.73 9.95
CA GLU A 64 -13.87 -15.86 11.24
C GLU A 64 -14.20 -14.49 11.87
N GLU A 65 -13.24 -13.54 11.82
CA GLU A 65 -13.45 -12.20 12.39
C GLU A 65 -14.53 -11.41 11.62
N ALA A 66 -14.57 -11.53 10.30
CA ALA A 66 -15.52 -10.77 9.46
C ALA A 66 -17.00 -11.07 9.77
N GLU A 67 -17.28 -12.27 10.28
CA GLU A 67 -18.64 -12.68 10.67
C GLU A 67 -19.09 -12.09 12.01
N LYS A 68 -18.17 -11.48 12.78
CA LYS A 68 -18.50 -10.96 14.12
C LYS A 68 -19.25 -9.62 14.02
N PRO A 69 -20.39 -9.47 14.71
CA PRO A 69 -21.24 -8.27 14.62
C PRO A 69 -20.52 -6.94 14.94
N LYS A 70 -19.47 -6.99 15.76
CA LYS A 70 -18.67 -5.81 16.14
C LYS A 70 -17.94 -5.15 14.98
N TYR A 71 -17.77 -5.85 13.85
CA TYR A 71 -17.08 -5.33 12.66
C TYR A 71 -18.03 -4.96 11.51
N LYS A 72 -19.34 -4.99 11.72
CA LYS A 72 -20.35 -4.71 10.69
C LYS A 72 -20.16 -3.35 10.00
N ASP A 73 -19.74 -2.33 10.77
CA ASP A 73 -19.57 -0.97 10.28
C ASP A 73 -18.10 -0.66 9.88
N TRP A 74 -17.26 -1.69 9.83
CA TRP A 74 -15.88 -1.54 9.41
C TRP A 74 -15.77 -1.61 7.88
N PHE A 75 -14.62 -1.15 7.37
CA PHE A 75 -14.34 -1.30 5.95
C PHE A 75 -13.96 -2.75 5.66
N HIS A 76 -14.68 -3.32 4.71
CA HIS A 76 -14.42 -4.65 4.18
C HIS A 76 -13.83 -4.51 2.78
N ASP A 77 -12.77 -5.24 2.49
CA ASP A 77 -12.14 -5.31 1.19
C ASP A 77 -11.77 -6.77 0.89
N THR A 78 -11.54 -7.10 -0.37
CA THR A 78 -11.14 -8.44 -0.77
C THR A 78 -9.97 -8.37 -1.72
N THR A 79 -8.96 -9.22 -1.50
CA THR A 79 -7.89 -9.35 -2.48
C THR A 79 -8.35 -10.24 -3.62
N SER A 80 -7.90 -9.96 -4.85
CA SER A 80 -8.21 -10.76 -6.05
C SER A 80 -7.64 -12.18 -6.02
N GLY A 81 -6.76 -12.48 -5.06
CA GLY A 81 -6.19 -13.79 -4.80
C GLY A 81 -5.52 -14.41 -6.03
N SER A 82 -4.21 -14.21 -6.21
CA SER A 82 -3.41 -14.94 -7.21
C SER A 82 -3.51 -16.46 -7.09
N SER A 83 -3.96 -16.97 -5.93
CA SER A 83 -4.20 -18.40 -5.63
C SER A 83 -5.67 -18.82 -5.82
N GLY A 84 -6.53 -17.98 -6.40
CA GLY A 84 -7.95 -18.28 -6.65
C GLY A 84 -8.88 -18.21 -5.42
N LYS A 85 -8.35 -18.03 -4.22
CA LYS A 85 -9.14 -17.87 -2.99
C LYS A 85 -9.03 -16.43 -2.49
N PRO A 86 -10.12 -15.63 -2.48
CA PRO A 86 -10.07 -14.27 -1.97
C PRO A 86 -9.74 -14.25 -0.47
N LEU A 87 -9.00 -13.23 -0.04
CA LEU A 87 -8.75 -12.93 1.36
C LEU A 87 -9.61 -11.74 1.75
N MET A 88 -10.49 -11.94 2.73
CA MET A 88 -11.25 -10.85 3.35
C MET A 88 -10.32 -9.99 4.18
N LEU A 89 -10.41 -8.68 4.00
CA LEU A 89 -9.66 -7.70 4.76
C LEU A 89 -10.59 -6.80 5.55
N LEU A 90 -10.26 -6.60 6.80
CA LEU A 90 -10.98 -5.73 7.72
C LEU A 90 -10.10 -4.54 8.12
N TYR A 91 -10.69 -3.36 8.09
CA TYR A 91 -10.03 -2.14 8.55
C TYR A 91 -10.98 -1.34 9.44
N SER A 92 -10.52 -0.99 10.61
CA SER A 92 -11.23 0.01 11.41
C SER A 92 -11.22 1.37 10.68
N PRO A 93 -12.17 2.27 10.96
CA PRO A 93 -12.18 3.62 10.40
C PRO A 93 -10.85 4.36 10.63
N LYS A 94 -10.21 4.12 11.78
CA LYS A 94 -8.91 4.71 12.12
C LYS A 94 -7.77 4.15 11.27
N GLU A 95 -7.73 2.83 11.07
CA GLU A 95 -6.72 2.19 10.21
C GLU A 95 -6.86 2.63 8.76
N LYS A 96 -8.09 2.70 8.26
CA LYS A 96 -8.36 3.20 6.91
C LYS A 96 -7.95 4.66 6.74
N ALA A 97 -8.26 5.50 7.72
CA ALA A 97 -7.83 6.90 7.71
C ALA A 97 -6.31 7.05 7.73
N PHE A 98 -5.60 6.20 8.49
CA PHE A 98 -4.14 6.19 8.51
C PHE A 98 -3.57 5.80 7.15
N MET A 99 -4.07 4.73 6.53
CA MET A 99 -3.63 4.29 5.20
C MET A 99 -3.83 5.39 4.14
N MET A 100 -4.96 6.09 4.21
CA MET A 100 -5.22 7.23 3.32
C MET A 100 -4.24 8.38 3.56
N ALA A 101 -3.96 8.70 4.83
CA ALA A 101 -3.01 9.75 5.18
C ALA A 101 -1.57 9.39 4.78
N ASP A 102 -1.19 8.12 4.93
CA ASP A 102 0.12 7.62 4.53
C ASP A 102 0.30 7.68 3.01
N TRP A 103 -0.71 7.25 2.24
CA TRP A 103 -0.71 7.42 0.79
C TRP A 103 -0.64 8.89 0.37
N PHE A 104 -1.35 9.75 1.07
CA PHE A 104 -1.30 11.18 0.84
C PHE A 104 0.09 11.77 1.13
N ARG A 105 0.77 11.27 2.18
CA ARG A 105 2.17 11.61 2.46
C ARG A 105 3.07 11.27 1.28
N VAL A 106 2.92 10.08 0.66
CA VAL A 106 3.67 9.69 -0.55
C VAL A 106 3.51 10.71 -1.67
N MET A 107 2.29 11.12 -1.95
CA MET A 107 2.03 12.13 -2.98
C MET A 107 2.70 13.48 -2.64
N CYS A 108 2.62 13.92 -1.38
CA CYS A 108 3.26 15.16 -0.94
C CYS A 108 4.80 15.08 -1.01
N MET A 109 5.39 13.93 -0.70
CA MET A 109 6.84 13.71 -0.85
C MET A 109 7.29 13.81 -2.30
N ALA A 110 6.45 13.40 -3.25
CA ALA A 110 6.68 13.59 -4.67
C ALA A 110 6.49 15.04 -5.14
N GLY A 111 5.97 15.93 -4.28
CA GLY A 111 5.73 17.34 -4.61
C GLY A 111 4.28 17.70 -4.93
N TYR A 112 3.33 16.82 -4.67
CA TYR A 112 1.91 17.12 -4.82
C TYR A 112 1.47 18.21 -3.84
N ASN A 113 0.77 19.21 -4.35
CA ASN A 113 0.19 20.27 -3.52
C ASN A 113 -1.31 20.04 -3.30
N PRO A 114 -1.75 19.78 -2.06
CA PRO A 114 -3.15 19.46 -1.76
C PRO A 114 -4.13 20.61 -2.01
N PHE A 115 -3.65 21.85 -1.95
CA PHE A 115 -4.49 23.05 -2.11
C PHE A 115 -4.72 23.42 -3.58
N ARG A 116 -3.85 22.99 -4.50
CA ARG A 116 -3.89 23.40 -5.91
C ARG A 116 -3.89 22.21 -6.86
N GLY A 117 -3.37 21.06 -6.44
CA GLY A 117 -3.21 19.88 -7.27
C GLY A 117 -4.52 19.12 -7.49
N LYS A 118 -4.54 18.38 -8.60
CA LYS A 118 -5.62 17.47 -8.97
C LYS A 118 -5.07 16.05 -9.02
N THR A 119 -5.75 15.12 -8.39
CA THR A 119 -5.45 13.70 -8.52
C THR A 119 -6.49 13.01 -9.39
N MET A 120 -6.08 12.04 -10.17
CA MET A 120 -6.99 11.15 -10.90
C MET A 120 -6.59 9.71 -10.61
N SER A 121 -7.55 8.91 -10.20
CA SER A 121 -7.35 7.50 -9.91
C SER A 121 -8.43 6.65 -10.58
N ARG A 122 -8.14 5.35 -10.72
CA ARG A 122 -9.15 4.41 -11.18
C ARG A 122 -10.38 4.42 -10.26
N LYS A 123 -11.56 4.25 -10.83
CA LYS A 123 -12.79 4.01 -10.08
C LYS A 123 -12.76 2.55 -9.60
N SER A 124 -12.68 2.34 -8.29
CA SER A 124 -12.85 1.00 -7.73
C SER A 124 -14.29 0.55 -7.84
N ALA A 125 -14.55 -0.70 -8.21
CA ALA A 125 -15.88 -1.29 -8.22
C ALA A 125 -16.55 -1.27 -6.82
N HIS A 126 -15.74 -1.28 -5.77
CA HIS A 126 -16.18 -1.26 -4.37
C HIS A 126 -16.15 0.13 -3.73
N SER A 127 -15.79 1.17 -4.48
CA SER A 127 -15.79 2.54 -3.96
C SER A 127 -17.21 3.11 -3.97
N THR A 128 -17.93 2.89 -2.89
CA THR A 128 -19.20 3.58 -2.60
C THR A 128 -19.02 5.09 -2.44
N SER A 129 -17.78 5.56 -2.29
CA SER A 129 -17.42 6.97 -2.15
C SER A 129 -17.10 7.67 -3.48
N ALA A 130 -17.30 7.01 -4.62
CA ALA A 130 -17.18 7.63 -5.93
C ALA A 130 -18.31 8.63 -6.13
N GLY A 131 -18.08 9.89 -5.75
CA GLY A 131 -19.04 10.97 -5.93
C GLY A 131 -19.33 11.80 -4.67
N ALA A 132 -18.92 11.37 -3.49
CA ALA A 132 -19.02 12.23 -2.32
C ALA A 132 -17.83 13.22 -2.33
N ASP A 133 -18.06 14.39 -2.92
CA ASP A 133 -17.18 15.52 -2.70
C ASP A 133 -17.15 15.81 -1.21
N THR A 134 -15.98 15.63 -0.59
CA THR A 134 -15.81 16.07 0.79
C THR A 134 -15.97 17.58 0.86
N PHE A 135 -16.31 18.10 2.04
CA PHE A 135 -16.39 19.53 2.28
C PHE A 135 -15.17 20.30 1.73
N LEU A 136 -13.96 19.73 1.88
CA LEU A 136 -12.71 20.31 1.39
C LEU A 136 -12.66 20.42 -0.15
N GLN A 137 -13.20 19.44 -0.86
CA GLN A 137 -13.22 19.45 -2.33
C GLN A 137 -14.10 20.55 -2.91
N LYS A 138 -15.17 20.94 -2.22
CA LYS A 138 -16.00 22.10 -2.59
C LYS A 138 -15.21 23.41 -2.57
N PHE A 139 -14.15 23.50 -1.78
CA PHE A 139 -13.22 24.63 -1.75
C PHE A 139 -12.00 24.44 -2.67
N GLY A 140 -12.01 23.43 -3.54
CA GLY A 140 -10.90 23.17 -4.45
C GLY A 140 -9.68 22.52 -3.81
N ILE A 141 -9.80 22.05 -2.55
CA ILE A 141 -8.74 21.34 -1.81
C ILE A 141 -8.89 19.84 -2.04
N LEU A 142 -7.77 19.12 -2.26
CA LEU A 142 -7.77 17.68 -2.50
C LEU A 142 -8.67 17.25 -3.67
N ARG A 143 -8.63 17.99 -4.77
CA ARG A 143 -9.44 17.71 -5.96
C ARG A 143 -9.15 16.31 -6.51
N ARG A 144 -10.19 15.49 -6.64
CA ARG A 144 -10.09 14.11 -7.12
C ARG A 144 -10.96 13.93 -8.35
N GLY A 145 -10.40 13.31 -9.39
CA GLY A 145 -11.12 12.75 -10.51
C GLY A 145 -11.06 11.23 -10.48
N PHE A 146 -12.00 10.59 -11.16
CA PHE A 146 -12.04 9.15 -11.28
C PHE A 146 -12.03 8.76 -12.76
N LEU A 147 -11.11 7.86 -13.12
CA LEU A 147 -10.99 7.31 -14.44
C LEU A 147 -11.75 5.97 -14.53
N ASN A 148 -12.57 5.83 -15.58
CA ASN A 148 -13.14 4.53 -15.90
C ASN A 148 -12.08 3.68 -16.62
N GLN A 149 -11.39 2.83 -15.88
CA GLN A 149 -10.31 1.99 -16.40
C GLN A 149 -10.77 0.90 -17.40
N TYR A 150 -12.08 0.66 -17.49
CA TYR A 150 -12.68 -0.29 -18.44
C TYR A 150 -13.20 0.38 -19.72
N ALA A 151 -13.07 1.70 -19.82
CA ALA A 151 -13.41 2.43 -21.02
C ALA A 151 -12.40 2.12 -22.16
N PRO A 152 -12.78 2.34 -23.41
CA PRO A 152 -11.84 2.40 -24.53
C PRO A 152 -10.72 3.40 -24.27
N GLU A 153 -9.54 3.17 -24.85
CA GLU A 153 -8.35 4.01 -24.63
C GLU A 153 -8.58 5.46 -25.03
N GLU A 154 -9.30 5.70 -26.13
CA GLU A 154 -9.69 7.03 -26.59
C GLU A 154 -10.48 7.82 -25.54
N ASP A 155 -11.45 7.17 -24.90
CA ASP A 155 -12.26 7.77 -23.84
C ASP A 155 -11.42 8.02 -22.57
N MET A 156 -10.48 7.12 -22.25
CA MET A 156 -9.54 7.34 -21.14
C MET A 156 -8.63 8.54 -21.41
N ILE A 157 -8.06 8.64 -22.61
CA ILE A 157 -7.21 9.78 -23.03
C ILE A 157 -8.01 11.08 -22.93
N LYS A 158 -9.24 11.08 -23.46
CA LYS A 158 -10.14 12.24 -23.38
C LYS A 158 -10.37 12.67 -21.92
N GLN A 159 -10.71 11.72 -21.03
CA GLN A 159 -10.92 12.01 -19.60
C GLN A 159 -9.67 12.60 -18.95
N VAL A 160 -8.47 12.06 -19.23
CA VAL A 160 -7.20 12.56 -18.71
C VAL A 160 -6.92 13.97 -19.26
N ASN A 161 -7.11 14.19 -20.56
CA ASN A 161 -6.86 15.48 -21.23
C ASN A 161 -7.83 16.59 -20.77
N GLU A 162 -9.09 16.26 -20.50
CA GLU A 162 -10.08 17.20 -19.97
C GLU A 162 -9.80 17.54 -18.50
N TYR A 163 -9.50 16.54 -17.68
CA TYR A 163 -9.28 16.77 -16.26
C TYR A 163 -7.91 17.36 -15.94
N LYS A 164 -6.87 16.99 -16.69
CA LYS A 164 -5.48 17.43 -16.52
C LYS A 164 -4.97 17.21 -15.09
N PRO A 165 -4.84 15.95 -14.63
CA PRO A 165 -4.38 15.65 -13.28
C PRO A 165 -2.90 16.02 -13.09
N ASP A 166 -2.54 16.51 -11.90
CA ASP A 166 -1.14 16.60 -11.48
C ASP A 166 -0.58 15.22 -11.07
N PHE A 167 -1.45 14.36 -10.52
CA PHE A 167 -1.11 13.00 -10.12
C PHE A 167 -2.09 12.00 -10.73
N LEU A 168 -1.56 11.02 -11.49
CA LEU A 168 -2.33 9.94 -12.10
C LEU A 168 -1.98 8.60 -11.42
N TYR A 169 -3.00 7.88 -10.93
CA TYR A 169 -2.84 6.57 -10.32
C TYR A 169 -3.64 5.52 -11.07
N MET A 170 -2.96 4.53 -11.64
CA MET A 170 -3.57 3.44 -12.40
C MET A 170 -2.89 2.10 -12.06
N ASN A 171 -3.53 0.97 -12.40
CA ASN A 171 -2.81 -0.28 -12.44
C ASN A 171 -1.80 -0.28 -13.61
N LYS A 172 -0.71 -1.02 -13.46
CA LYS A 172 0.32 -1.14 -14.50
C LYS A 172 -0.26 -1.60 -15.84
N THR A 173 -1.09 -2.65 -15.82
CA THR A 173 -1.68 -3.23 -17.04
C THR A 173 -2.50 -2.20 -17.81
N GLU A 174 -3.38 -1.44 -17.15
CA GLU A 174 -4.19 -0.41 -17.80
C GLU A 174 -3.34 0.77 -18.27
N LEU A 175 -2.33 1.15 -17.49
CA LEU A 175 -1.41 2.22 -17.87
C LEU A 175 -0.56 1.81 -19.09
N MET A 176 -0.10 0.56 -19.15
CA MET A 176 0.59 -0.01 -20.33
C MET A 176 -0.29 0.06 -21.56
N ARG A 177 -1.54 -0.40 -21.47
CA ARG A 177 -2.51 -0.38 -22.56
C ARG A 177 -2.71 1.05 -23.08
N LEU A 178 -2.90 1.99 -22.18
CA LEU A 178 -3.08 3.41 -22.52
C LEU A 178 -1.85 3.99 -23.23
N CYS A 179 -0.65 3.73 -22.71
CA CYS A 179 0.59 4.24 -23.30
C CYS A 179 0.92 3.58 -24.65
N LEU A 180 0.66 2.28 -24.82
CA LEU A 180 0.81 1.60 -26.10
C LEU A 180 -0.14 2.19 -27.13
N TYR A 181 -1.41 2.40 -26.79
CA TYR A 181 -2.38 3.02 -27.67
C TYR A 181 -1.93 4.43 -28.12
N CYS A 182 -1.45 5.26 -27.19
CA CYS A 182 -0.93 6.58 -27.53
C CYS A 182 0.24 6.50 -28.52
N LYS A 183 1.15 5.55 -28.32
CA LYS A 183 2.31 5.36 -29.17
C LYS A 183 1.93 4.90 -30.58
N GLU A 184 1.05 3.91 -30.69
CA GLU A 184 0.63 3.30 -31.96
C GLU A 184 -0.23 4.27 -32.81
N ASN A 185 -1.07 5.07 -32.17
CA ASN A 185 -2.00 5.96 -32.84
C ASN A 185 -1.52 7.42 -32.87
N HIS A 186 -0.29 7.70 -32.39
CA HIS A 186 0.25 9.07 -32.28
C HIS A 186 -0.70 10.02 -31.54
N SER A 187 -1.38 9.51 -30.51
CA SER A 187 -2.35 10.27 -29.73
C SER A 187 -1.69 11.04 -28.61
N ASP A 188 -1.98 12.33 -28.50
CA ASP A 188 -1.49 13.18 -27.43
C ASP A 188 -2.27 12.93 -26.15
N ILE A 189 -1.54 12.72 -25.05
CA ILE A 189 -2.11 12.62 -23.70
C ILE A 189 -1.47 13.67 -22.78
N TRP A 190 -2.28 14.21 -21.88
CA TRP A 190 -1.79 15.09 -20.82
C TRP A 190 -0.72 14.39 -19.98
N GLN A 191 0.44 15.02 -19.86
CA GLN A 191 1.53 14.54 -19.02
C GLN A 191 1.35 15.02 -17.58
N PRO A 192 1.00 14.12 -16.65
CA PRO A 192 0.90 14.48 -15.23
C PRO A 192 2.29 14.75 -14.66
N LYS A 193 2.38 15.60 -13.64
CA LYS A 193 3.66 15.82 -12.93
C LYS A 193 4.18 14.55 -12.27
N PHE A 194 3.25 13.72 -11.79
CA PHE A 194 3.53 12.46 -11.11
C PHE A 194 2.54 11.41 -11.56
N PHE A 195 2.99 10.17 -11.68
CA PHE A 195 2.11 9.04 -11.89
C PHE A 195 2.63 7.79 -11.17
N CYS A 196 1.72 6.92 -10.77
CA CYS A 196 2.02 5.66 -10.13
C CYS A 196 1.35 4.51 -10.88
N ALA A 197 2.17 3.54 -11.28
CA ALA A 197 1.73 2.26 -11.80
C ALA A 197 1.69 1.25 -10.63
N SER A 198 0.50 0.75 -10.29
CA SER A 198 0.31 -0.13 -9.14
C SER A 198 -0.06 -1.56 -9.53
N GLY A 199 -0.03 -2.46 -8.52
CA GLY A 199 -0.50 -3.84 -8.63
C GLY A 199 0.54 -4.84 -9.14
N GLU A 200 1.55 -4.38 -9.87
CA GLU A 200 2.60 -5.21 -10.45
C GLU A 200 3.92 -4.43 -10.48
N MET A 201 5.02 -5.14 -10.50
CA MET A 201 6.35 -4.52 -10.65
C MET A 201 6.48 -3.84 -12.01
N THR A 202 6.95 -2.59 -12.01
CA THR A 202 7.24 -1.83 -13.23
C THR A 202 8.63 -2.24 -13.76
N ASP A 203 8.64 -3.13 -14.75
CA ASP A 203 9.88 -3.57 -15.40
C ASP A 203 10.53 -2.45 -16.25
N PRO A 204 11.81 -2.61 -16.65
CA PRO A 204 12.51 -1.56 -17.40
C PRO A 204 11.85 -1.16 -18.73
N ALA A 205 11.19 -2.12 -19.42
CA ALA A 205 10.53 -1.84 -20.71
C ALA A 205 9.27 -1.00 -20.48
N ALA A 206 8.45 -1.36 -19.47
CA ALA A 206 7.29 -0.57 -19.07
C ALA A 206 7.70 0.84 -18.61
N ARG A 207 8.74 0.95 -17.80
CA ARG A 207 9.27 2.24 -17.35
C ARG A 207 9.70 3.13 -18.52
N LYS A 208 10.40 2.57 -19.51
CA LYS A 208 10.80 3.29 -20.72
C LYS A 208 9.59 3.84 -21.48
N LEU A 209 8.57 3.00 -21.70
CA LEU A 209 7.34 3.41 -22.38
C LEU A 209 6.59 4.50 -21.62
N PHE A 210 6.45 4.34 -20.31
CA PHE A 210 5.77 5.33 -19.46
C PHE A 210 6.48 6.70 -19.53
N LYS A 211 7.81 6.70 -19.47
CA LYS A 211 8.60 7.94 -19.62
C LYS A 211 8.43 8.59 -21.00
N GLU A 212 8.43 7.79 -22.06
CA GLU A 212 8.24 8.27 -23.42
C GLU A 212 6.89 9.00 -23.57
N ILE A 213 5.83 8.50 -22.95
CA ILE A 213 4.46 9.00 -23.14
C ILE A 213 4.05 10.01 -22.05
N LEU A 214 4.36 9.71 -20.78
CA LEU A 214 3.88 10.48 -19.61
C LEU A 214 4.95 11.36 -18.96
N GLY A 215 6.23 11.25 -19.39
CA GLY A 215 7.35 11.99 -18.81
C GLY A 215 8.01 11.25 -17.61
N ASP A 216 8.88 11.97 -16.89
CA ASP A 216 9.76 11.40 -15.85
C ASP A 216 9.13 11.29 -14.45
N GLY A 217 7.85 11.57 -14.31
CA GLY A 217 7.15 11.67 -13.01
C GLY A 217 6.76 10.36 -12.36
N ILE A 218 7.41 9.23 -12.67
CA ILE A 218 7.05 7.92 -12.15
C ILE A 218 7.35 7.76 -10.66
N ILE A 219 6.40 7.19 -9.92
CA ILE A 219 6.53 6.80 -8.52
C ILE A 219 6.24 5.31 -8.43
N ASP A 220 7.17 4.54 -7.90
CA ASP A 220 6.91 3.16 -7.54
C ASP A 220 6.53 3.08 -6.06
N ALA A 221 5.35 2.55 -5.78
CA ALA A 221 4.87 2.31 -4.42
C ALA A 221 4.77 0.81 -4.18
N TYR A 222 5.54 0.31 -3.22
CA TYR A 222 5.54 -1.09 -2.84
C TYR A 222 4.66 -1.32 -1.61
N GLY A 223 3.84 -2.36 -1.69
CA GLY A 223 2.93 -2.78 -0.64
C GLY A 223 1.81 -3.67 -1.19
N SER A 224 0.85 -3.98 -0.36
CA SER A 224 -0.31 -4.79 -0.74
C SER A 224 -1.61 -4.21 -0.18
N ALA A 225 -2.73 -4.80 -0.58
CA ALA A 225 -4.02 -4.44 0.00
C ALA A 225 -4.00 -4.66 1.52
N GLU A 226 -3.36 -5.73 2.00
CA GLU A 226 -3.27 -6.11 3.41
C GLU A 226 -2.46 -5.11 4.25
N THR A 227 -1.37 -4.62 3.70
CA THR A 227 -0.39 -3.81 4.44
C THR A 227 -0.50 -2.31 4.18
N GLY A 228 -1.03 -1.92 3.03
CA GLY A 228 -0.87 -0.57 2.50
C GLY A 228 0.48 -0.38 1.82
N SER A 229 0.83 0.85 1.46
CA SER A 229 2.10 1.20 0.81
C SER A 229 3.18 1.43 1.87
N CYS A 230 4.17 0.55 1.96
CA CYS A 230 5.20 0.58 3.01
C CYS A 230 6.54 1.13 2.56
N MET A 231 6.81 1.13 1.26
CA MET A 231 7.99 1.72 0.66
C MET A 231 7.60 2.48 -0.60
N LEU A 232 8.40 3.46 -0.95
CA LEU A 232 8.25 4.18 -2.20
C LEU A 232 9.62 4.45 -2.84
N LYS A 233 9.62 4.50 -4.17
CA LYS A 233 10.74 4.94 -4.96
C LYS A 233 10.28 6.13 -5.80
N LEU A 234 10.97 7.25 -5.64
CA LEU A 234 10.65 8.47 -6.36
C LEU A 234 11.49 8.56 -7.63
N PHE A 235 10.83 8.74 -8.77
CA PHE A 235 11.45 8.99 -10.06
C PHE A 235 12.50 7.90 -10.40
N ASP A 236 13.70 8.31 -10.77
CA ASP A 236 14.81 7.41 -11.07
C ASP A 236 15.76 7.18 -9.89
N SER A 237 15.34 7.52 -8.67
CA SER A 237 16.15 7.18 -7.49
C SER A 237 16.48 5.69 -7.50
N PRO A 238 17.72 5.27 -7.24
CA PRO A 238 18.04 3.85 -7.05
C PRO A 238 17.42 3.31 -5.75
N GLU A 239 17.18 4.17 -4.76
CA GLU A 239 16.80 3.78 -3.40
C GLU A 239 15.30 3.81 -3.18
N HIS A 240 14.82 2.89 -2.34
CA HIS A 240 13.48 2.92 -1.77
C HIS A 240 13.46 3.65 -0.44
N ILE A 241 12.49 4.52 -0.26
CA ILE A 241 12.22 5.18 1.00
C ILE A 241 11.27 4.30 1.81
N ILE A 242 11.76 3.78 2.93
CA ILE A 242 10.95 2.96 3.85
C ILE A 242 10.23 3.86 4.85
N HIS A 243 8.96 3.62 5.06
CA HIS A 243 8.15 4.33 6.05
C HIS A 243 8.36 3.75 7.46
N TYR A 244 9.56 3.90 8.02
CA TYR A 244 9.95 3.32 9.33
C TYR A 244 9.02 3.69 10.47
N ASP A 245 8.44 4.87 10.45
CA ASP A 245 7.48 5.28 11.48
C ASP A 245 6.17 4.48 11.43
N ALA A 246 5.82 3.91 10.30
CA ALA A 246 4.56 3.21 10.08
C ALA A 246 4.70 1.69 9.92
N TYR A 247 5.89 1.19 9.61
CA TYR A 247 6.12 -0.23 9.32
C TYR A 247 7.41 -0.75 9.95
N ALA A 248 7.39 -2.02 10.38
CA ALA A 248 8.58 -2.83 10.56
C ALA A 248 8.65 -3.82 9.39
N ILE A 249 9.79 -3.85 8.69
CA ILE A 249 10.02 -4.69 7.52
C ILE A 249 11.30 -5.48 7.74
N ASN A 250 11.21 -6.79 7.56
CA ASN A 250 12.32 -7.73 7.65
C ASN A 250 12.39 -8.57 6.38
N ILE A 251 13.55 -9.15 6.12
CA ILE A 251 13.76 -10.19 5.11
C ILE A 251 14.12 -11.47 5.85
N TYR A 252 13.45 -12.57 5.52
CA TYR A 252 13.68 -13.87 6.12
C TYR A 252 14.13 -14.89 5.07
N ASP A 253 15.14 -15.70 5.44
CA ASP A 253 15.57 -16.87 4.66
C ASP A 253 14.48 -17.98 4.64
N GLU A 254 14.80 -19.12 4.05
CA GLU A 254 13.93 -20.29 3.98
C GLU A 254 13.67 -20.95 5.35
N ASN A 255 14.48 -20.66 6.36
CA ASN A 255 14.37 -21.14 7.74
C ASN A 255 13.74 -20.12 8.69
N ASP A 256 13.12 -19.05 8.14
CA ASP A 256 12.52 -17.95 8.90
C ASP A 256 13.49 -17.19 9.80
N ARG A 257 14.76 -17.06 9.39
CA ARG A 257 15.79 -16.27 10.06
C ARG A 257 16.03 -14.96 9.32
N LEU A 258 16.45 -13.93 10.04
CA LEU A 258 16.87 -12.68 9.43
C LEU A 258 18.00 -12.91 8.42
N ALA A 259 17.85 -12.34 7.24
CA ALA A 259 18.78 -12.49 6.12
C ALA A 259 18.80 -11.23 5.24
N ASP A 260 19.86 -11.10 4.43
CA ASP A 260 19.97 -10.01 3.45
C ASP A 260 19.16 -10.29 2.17
N ALA A 261 18.80 -11.56 1.93
CA ALA A 261 17.98 -11.96 0.78
C ALA A 261 16.95 -13.03 1.17
N GLY A 262 15.72 -12.88 0.73
CA GLY A 262 14.68 -13.85 1.05
C GLY A 262 13.26 -13.27 0.97
N SER A 263 12.37 -13.83 1.78
CA SER A 263 10.96 -13.44 1.83
C SER A 263 10.76 -12.13 2.58
N VAL A 264 9.99 -11.21 2.00
CA VAL A 264 9.61 -9.95 2.64
C VAL A 264 8.54 -10.21 3.70
N VAL A 265 8.79 -9.72 4.91
CA VAL A 265 7.90 -9.86 6.06
C VAL A 265 7.59 -8.48 6.62
N ILE A 266 6.31 -8.16 6.77
CA ILE A 266 5.85 -6.81 7.10
C ILE A 266 4.98 -6.81 8.35
N THR A 267 5.17 -5.81 9.19
CA THR A 267 4.31 -5.49 10.34
C THR A 267 3.88 -4.03 10.25
N PRO A 268 2.65 -3.72 9.78
CA PRO A 268 2.11 -2.37 9.83
C PRO A 268 1.80 -1.95 11.27
N LEU A 269 2.50 -0.95 11.77
CA LEU A 269 2.45 -0.52 13.17
C LEU A 269 1.18 0.25 13.56
N PHE A 270 0.43 0.69 12.58
CA PHE A 270 -0.84 1.40 12.74
C PHE A 270 -2.05 0.44 12.82
N LYS A 271 -1.92 -0.80 12.34
CA LYS A 271 -2.97 -1.81 12.41
C LYS A 271 -3.05 -2.39 13.83
N THR A 272 -3.73 -1.65 14.70
CA THR A 272 -3.80 -1.99 16.12
C THR A 272 -5.08 -2.71 16.53
N ASP A 273 -6.09 -2.68 15.68
CA ASP A 273 -7.40 -3.27 15.95
C ASP A 273 -7.51 -4.65 15.29
N ILE A 274 -6.98 -4.79 14.06
CA ILE A 274 -6.72 -6.08 13.38
C ILE A 274 -5.23 -6.12 13.00
N PRO A 275 -4.35 -6.50 13.92
CA PRO A 275 -2.92 -6.52 13.66
C PRO A 275 -2.52 -7.48 12.55
N LEU A 276 -1.47 -7.10 11.80
CA LEU A 276 -0.72 -8.01 10.94
C LEU A 276 0.72 -8.02 11.44
N ILE A 277 1.06 -9.01 12.25
CA ILE A 277 2.40 -9.11 12.85
C ILE A 277 3.19 -10.15 12.12
N ASN A 278 4.37 -9.78 11.67
CA ASN A 278 5.32 -10.68 11.02
C ASN A 278 4.71 -11.40 9.80
N TYR A 279 3.97 -10.63 8.96
CA TYR A 279 3.21 -11.18 7.84
C TYR A 279 4.07 -11.37 6.59
N LYS A 280 4.17 -12.61 6.10
CA LYS A 280 4.79 -12.93 4.80
C LYS A 280 3.89 -12.46 3.67
N ILE A 281 4.29 -11.39 2.97
CA ILE A 281 3.50 -10.80 1.89
C ILE A 281 3.49 -11.67 0.62
N GLY A 282 4.49 -12.54 0.45
CA GLY A 282 4.64 -13.45 -0.69
C GLY A 282 5.73 -13.06 -1.68
N ASP A 283 6.32 -11.89 -1.52
CA ASP A 283 7.40 -11.38 -2.35
C ASP A 283 8.79 -11.70 -1.77
N LYS A 284 9.82 -11.59 -2.61
CA LYS A 284 11.22 -11.71 -2.23
C LYS A 284 11.95 -10.39 -2.47
N ALA A 285 12.94 -10.10 -1.61
CA ALA A 285 13.80 -8.94 -1.75
C ALA A 285 15.24 -9.27 -1.37
N ILE A 286 16.14 -8.34 -1.72
CA ILE A 286 17.54 -8.30 -1.32
C ILE A 286 17.75 -6.93 -0.67
N SER A 287 18.36 -6.88 0.51
CA SER A 287 18.84 -5.63 1.11
C SER A 287 20.23 -5.31 0.53
N GLU A 288 20.43 -4.08 0.13
CA GLU A 288 21.72 -3.54 -0.28
C GLU A 288 22.38 -2.78 0.89
#